data_5e9ac9b913e7da81590eaeb97ef0117f
#
_entry.id   5e9ac9b913e7da81590eaeb97ef0117f
#
_cell.length_a   1.000
_cell.length_b   1.000
_cell.length_c   1.000
_cell.angle_alpha   90.00
_cell.angle_beta   90.00
_cell.angle_gamma   90.00
#
_symmetry.space_group_name_H-M   'P 1'
#
loop_
_entity.id
_entity.type
_entity.pdbx_description
1 polymer ?
#
loop_
_entity_poly.entity_id
_entity_poly.type
_entity_poly.pdbx_seq_one_letter_code
_entity_poly.pdbx_strand_id
1 'polypeptide(L)' 'MEKPRRQWCVETDTIRIEVKYLGKRQREISVFPLGSKEPYFTETLGEDEVNRLIRALN' A
#
# COMPACT_ATOMS: atom_id res chain seq x y z
N MET A 1 -10.86 -18.28 13.53
CA MET A 1 -9.95 -18.40 12.38
C MET A 1 -9.70 -17.03 11.76
N GLU A 2 -8.47 -16.68 11.65
CA GLU A 2 -8.13 -15.38 11.08
C GLU A 2 -8.13 -15.42 9.57
N LYS A 3 -8.68 -14.36 8.99
CA LYS A 3 -8.60 -14.19 7.56
C LYS A 3 -7.27 -13.55 7.20
N PRO A 4 -6.67 -13.89 6.06
CA PRO A 4 -5.47 -13.19 5.62
C PRO A 4 -5.76 -11.70 5.46
N ARG A 5 -4.77 -10.89 5.79
CA ARG A 5 -4.91 -9.46 5.61
C ARG A 5 -4.91 -9.13 4.14
N ARG A 6 -5.93 -8.40 3.73
CA ARG A 6 -6.06 -7.94 2.35
C ARG A 6 -5.75 -6.47 2.20
N GLN A 7 -5.48 -5.84 3.32
CA GLN A 7 -5.24 -4.41 3.34
C GLN A 7 -4.38 -4.08 4.53
N TRP A 8 -3.38 -3.26 4.35
CA TRP A 8 -2.57 -2.75 5.45
C TRP A 8 -2.03 -1.39 5.08
N CYS A 9 -1.53 -0.66 6.07
CA CYS A 9 -0.97 0.65 5.84
C CYS A 9 0.33 0.83 6.60
N VAL A 10 1.14 1.73 6.09
CA VAL A 10 2.40 2.15 6.69
C VAL A 10 2.38 3.66 6.76
N GLU A 11 2.75 4.21 7.91
CA GLU A 11 2.82 5.66 8.06
C GLU A 11 4.25 6.09 8.34
N THR A 12 4.64 7.19 7.74
CA THR A 12 5.88 7.88 8.04
C THR A 12 5.53 9.21 8.71
N ASP A 13 6.50 10.09 8.88
CA ASP A 13 6.25 11.41 9.48
C ASP A 13 5.40 12.30 8.58
N THR A 14 5.36 12.03 7.30
CA THR A 14 4.72 12.94 6.33
C THR A 14 3.68 12.29 5.45
N ILE A 15 3.69 10.97 5.30
CA ILE A 15 2.78 10.29 4.40
C ILE A 15 2.23 9.01 5.03
N ARG A 16 1.12 8.55 4.46
CA ARG A 16 0.55 7.25 4.75
C ARG A 16 0.41 6.49 3.45
N ILE A 17 0.87 5.25 3.46
CA ILE A 17 0.78 4.37 2.29
C ILE A 17 -0.19 3.26 2.62
N GLU A 18 -1.22 3.11 1.81
CA GLU A 18 -2.18 2.01 1.95
C GLU A 18 -1.97 1.01 0.84
N VAL A 19 -1.96 -0.26 1.20
CA VAL A 19 -1.82 -1.36 0.24
C VAL A 19 -3.06 -2.23 0.35
N LYS A 20 -3.71 -2.45 -0.78
CA LYS A 20 -4.91 -3.24 -0.87
C LYS A 20 -4.69 -4.40 -1.83
N TYR A 21 -5.00 -5.60 -1.38
CA TYR A 21 -4.89 -6.78 -2.21
C TYR A 21 -6.05 -6.87 -3.19
N LEU A 22 -5.74 -6.97 -4.47
CA LEU A 22 -6.76 -7.06 -5.52
C LEU A 22 -6.96 -8.48 -6.05
N GLY A 23 -6.14 -9.43 -5.62
CA GLY A 23 -6.16 -10.78 -6.16
C GLY A 23 -5.23 -10.90 -7.37
N LYS A 24 -5.00 -12.12 -7.84
CA LYS A 24 -4.15 -12.39 -9.00
C LYS A 24 -2.76 -11.78 -8.89
N ARG A 25 -2.23 -11.75 -7.67
CA ARG A 25 -0.91 -11.21 -7.37
C ARG A 25 -0.79 -9.72 -7.67
N GLN A 26 -1.90 -9.01 -7.62
CA GLN A 26 -1.91 -7.56 -7.82
C GLN A 26 -2.27 -6.85 -6.54
N ARG A 27 -1.71 -5.67 -6.37
CA ARG A 27 -1.99 -4.84 -5.23
C ARG A 27 -2.18 -3.40 -5.66
N GLU A 28 -3.11 -2.74 -5.01
CA GLU A 28 -3.33 -1.32 -5.22
C GLU A 28 -2.63 -0.55 -4.13
N ILE A 29 -1.81 0.39 -4.49
CA ILE A 29 -1.08 1.23 -3.55
C ILE A 29 -1.58 2.66 -3.68
N SER A 30 -1.95 3.24 -2.54
CA SER A 30 -2.36 4.63 -2.47
C SER A 30 -1.46 5.36 -1.49
N VAL A 31 -0.99 6.52 -1.88
CA VAL A 31 -0.12 7.34 -1.04
C VAL A 31 -0.85 8.61 -0.68
N PHE A 32 -0.98 8.87 0.61
CA PHE A 32 -1.73 10.02 1.15
C PHE A 32 -0.83 10.94 1.93
N PRO A 33 -1.08 12.24 1.90
CA PRO A 33 -0.53 13.13 2.92
C PRO A 33 -1.13 12.75 4.27
N LEU A 34 -0.38 12.83 5.35
CA LEU A 34 -0.92 12.55 6.68
C LEU A 34 -2.11 13.47 6.95
N GLY A 35 -3.18 12.86 7.47
CA GLY A 35 -4.39 13.60 7.80
C GLY A 35 -5.31 13.89 6.63
N SER A 36 -4.94 13.50 5.42
CA SER A 36 -5.76 13.73 4.25
C SER A 36 -6.52 12.46 3.86
N LYS A 37 -7.71 12.65 3.30
CA LYS A 37 -8.49 11.55 2.74
C LYS A 37 -8.29 11.37 1.26
N GLU A 38 -7.61 12.31 0.62
CA GLU A 38 -7.35 12.25 -0.81
C GLU A 38 -5.91 11.83 -1.05
N PRO A 39 -5.68 10.79 -1.84
CA PRO A 39 -4.31 10.34 -2.10
C PRO A 39 -3.59 11.27 -3.08
N TYR A 40 -2.26 11.32 -2.96
CA TYR A 40 -1.45 11.93 -3.99
C TYR A 40 -1.59 11.16 -5.30
N PHE A 41 -1.60 9.85 -5.20
CA PHE A 41 -1.81 8.99 -6.36
C PHE A 41 -2.17 7.59 -5.88
N THR A 42 -2.72 6.81 -6.81
CA THR A 42 -3.05 5.41 -6.61
C THR A 42 -2.53 4.63 -7.82
N GLU A 43 -1.86 3.53 -7.57
CA GLU A 43 -1.34 2.68 -8.64
C GLU A 43 -1.59 1.22 -8.34
N THR A 44 -1.76 0.44 -9.39
CA THR A 44 -1.87 -1.00 -9.29
C THR A 44 -0.53 -1.61 -9.69
N LEU A 45 0.05 -2.40 -8.80
CA LEU A 45 1.36 -3.01 -9.00
C LEU A 45 1.27 -4.52 -8.80
N GLY A 46 2.18 -5.23 -9.45
CA GLY A 46 2.35 -6.64 -9.19
C GLY A 46 2.96 -6.88 -7.82
N GLU A 47 2.78 -8.09 -7.31
CA GLU A 47 3.29 -8.44 -5.99
C GLU A 47 4.80 -8.25 -5.88
N ASP A 48 5.55 -8.60 -6.93
CA ASP A 48 6.99 -8.44 -6.92
C ASP A 48 7.41 -6.98 -6.83
N GLU A 49 6.68 -6.10 -7.51
CA GLU A 49 6.97 -4.69 -7.47
C GLU A 49 6.67 -4.09 -6.10
N VAL A 50 5.59 -4.54 -5.49
CA VAL A 50 5.22 -4.12 -4.14
C VAL A 50 6.29 -4.54 -3.14
N ASN A 51 6.77 -5.77 -3.26
CA ASN A 51 7.82 -6.27 -2.38
C ASN A 51 9.11 -5.46 -2.50
N ARG A 52 9.47 -5.06 -3.71
CA ARG A 52 10.63 -4.21 -3.91
C ARG A 52 10.45 -2.84 -3.27
N LEU A 53 9.26 -2.30 -3.41
CA LEU A 53 8.94 -1.00 -2.80
C LEU A 53 9.03 -1.07 -1.29
N ILE A 54 8.46 -2.10 -0.70
CA ILE A 54 8.48 -2.27 0.75
C ILE A 54 9.93 -2.40 1.26
N ARG A 55 10.76 -3.14 0.54
CA ARG A 55 12.16 -3.27 0.91
C ARG A 55 12.91 -1.95 0.84
N ALA A 56 12.58 -1.14 -0.14
CA ALA A 56 13.22 0.17 -0.29
C ALA A 56 12.83 1.13 0.83
N LEU A 57 11.63 0.96 1.40
CA LEU A 57 11.15 1.80 2.48
C LEU A 57 11.66 1.38 3.85
N ASN A 58 12.11 0.17 3.96
CA ASN A 58 12.69 -0.35 5.20
C ASN A 58 14.22 -0.08 5.21
#